data_6dffd068d7f1419f7a69758f592d5cc5
#
_entry.id   6dffd068d7f1419f7a69758f592d5cc5
#
_cell.length_a   1.000
_cell.length_b   1.000
_cell.length_c   1.000
_cell.angle_alpha   90.00
_cell.angle_beta   90.00
_cell.angle_gamma   90.00
#
_symmetry.space_group_name_H-M   'P 1'
#
loop_
_entity.id
_entity.type
_entity.pdbx_description
1 polymer ?
#
loop_
_entity_poly.entity_id
_entity_poly.type
_entity_poly.pdbx_seq_one_letter_code
_entity_poly.pdbx_strand_id
1 'polypeptide(L)'
;REYYAAVGGDKAEAYEEYALYGGMPLVLSRKTDADKMAYLQSLFTEVYFKDITERYDITLPDVLAELTDDLCSSVGSLTNASKIANTLGTVKNISVSSTTISNYLNYLMESFLFSNAKRYDVKGKKYFEYPSKYYCTDIGLRNARLNFRQQEETHIMENIIYNELLCRDYSVDVGVVEISETVEKKQSRKQCEIDFVVNRGAKKYYIQSALNVSDPSKMETELRPLKNTRDFFKKIIISKSSMK
;
A
#
# COMPACT_ATOMS: atom_id res chain seq x y z
N ARG A 1 -6.27 -12.88 -9.43
CA ARG A 1 -6.68 -13.75 -10.55
C ARG A 1 -6.13 -15.16 -10.39
N GLU A 2 -4.83 -15.29 -10.15
CA GLU A 2 -4.16 -16.59 -9.97
C GLU A 2 -4.69 -17.32 -8.73
N TYR A 3 -4.83 -16.63 -7.60
CA TYR A 3 -5.43 -17.17 -6.39
C TYR A 3 -6.83 -17.75 -6.66
N TYR A 4 -7.71 -16.98 -7.28
CA TYR A 4 -9.04 -17.45 -7.65
C TYR A 4 -9.02 -18.66 -8.60
N ALA A 5 -8.07 -18.69 -9.53
CA ALA A 5 -7.91 -19.84 -10.44
C ALA A 5 -7.48 -21.11 -9.68
N ALA A 6 -6.75 -20.96 -8.57
CA ALA A 6 -6.29 -22.07 -7.74
C ALA A 6 -7.36 -22.59 -6.76
N VAL A 7 -8.15 -21.68 -6.15
CA VAL A 7 -9.18 -22.08 -5.16
C VAL A 7 -10.54 -22.38 -5.79
N GLY A 8 -10.90 -21.71 -6.89
CA GLY A 8 -12.23 -21.83 -7.50
C GLY A 8 -13.34 -21.20 -6.64
N GLY A 9 -14.57 -21.65 -6.85
CA GLY A 9 -15.73 -21.25 -6.04
C GLY A 9 -16.26 -19.85 -6.32
N ASP A 10 -16.76 -19.17 -5.30
CA ASP A 10 -17.26 -17.79 -5.40
C ASP A 10 -16.12 -16.76 -5.41
N LYS A 11 -16.24 -15.73 -6.24
CA LYS A 11 -15.19 -14.71 -6.38
C LYS A 11 -15.08 -13.80 -5.15
N ALA A 12 -16.20 -13.54 -4.48
CA ALA A 12 -16.20 -12.69 -3.31
C ALA A 12 -15.55 -13.43 -2.13
N GLU A 13 -15.87 -14.71 -1.94
CA GLU A 13 -15.24 -15.55 -0.92
C GLU A 13 -13.73 -15.69 -1.17
N ALA A 14 -13.32 -15.96 -2.40
CA ALA A 14 -11.91 -16.03 -2.78
C ALA A 14 -11.16 -14.71 -2.57
N TYR A 15 -11.83 -13.57 -2.77
CA TYR A 15 -11.26 -12.26 -2.47
C TYR A 15 -11.08 -12.04 -0.97
N GLU A 16 -12.09 -12.37 -0.15
CA GLU A 16 -12.00 -12.24 1.32
C GLU A 16 -10.89 -13.12 1.89
N GLU A 17 -10.78 -14.35 1.41
CA GLU A 17 -9.71 -15.28 1.82
C GLU A 17 -8.34 -14.75 1.41
N TYR A 18 -8.19 -14.25 0.18
CA TYR A 18 -6.96 -13.61 -0.29
C TYR A 18 -6.61 -12.35 0.52
N ALA A 19 -7.60 -11.52 0.83
CA ALA A 19 -7.40 -10.32 1.62
C ALA A 19 -6.94 -10.62 3.06
N LEU A 20 -7.29 -11.80 3.58
CA LEU A 20 -6.90 -12.25 4.90
C LEU A 20 -5.53 -12.97 4.89
N TYR A 21 -5.33 -13.92 3.98
CA TYR A 21 -4.19 -14.84 4.00
C TYR A 21 -3.15 -14.59 2.90
N GLY A 22 -3.41 -13.66 1.98
CA GLY A 22 -2.46 -13.35 0.90
C GLY A 22 -2.36 -14.42 -0.17
N GLY A 23 -1.27 -14.37 -0.92
CA GLY A 23 -1.01 -15.23 -2.08
C GLY A 23 0.19 -16.15 -1.94
N MET A 24 0.75 -16.33 -0.74
CA MET A 24 1.86 -17.26 -0.53
C MET A 24 1.46 -18.70 -0.90
N PRO A 25 2.18 -19.39 -1.83
CA PRO A 25 1.68 -20.65 -2.43
C PRO A 25 1.34 -21.75 -1.42
N LEU A 26 2.13 -21.87 -0.34
CA LEU A 26 1.90 -22.92 0.66
C LEU A 26 0.68 -22.65 1.57
N VAL A 27 0.12 -21.44 1.56
CA VAL A 27 -1.16 -21.15 2.26
C VAL A 27 -2.27 -22.05 1.72
N LEU A 28 -2.31 -22.28 0.41
CA LEU A 28 -3.33 -23.12 -0.25
C LEU A 28 -3.27 -24.58 0.20
N SER A 29 -2.13 -25.05 0.67
CA SER A 29 -1.98 -26.41 1.18
C SER A 29 -2.40 -26.57 2.65
N ARG A 30 -2.65 -25.47 3.37
CA ARG A 30 -3.06 -25.50 4.78
C ARG A 30 -4.58 -25.65 4.88
N LYS A 31 -5.01 -26.60 5.73
CA LYS A 31 -6.43 -27.00 5.80
C LYS A 31 -7.25 -26.12 6.73
N THR A 32 -6.63 -25.57 7.77
CA THR A 32 -7.33 -24.75 8.78
C THR A 32 -6.81 -23.34 8.80
N ASP A 33 -7.63 -22.41 9.26
CA ASP A 33 -7.23 -21.01 9.44
C ASP A 33 -6.06 -20.89 10.41
N ALA A 34 -6.06 -21.67 11.48
CA ALA A 34 -4.96 -21.71 12.44
C ALA A 34 -3.64 -22.13 11.78
N ASP A 35 -3.65 -23.14 10.89
CA ASP A 35 -2.46 -23.57 10.16
C ASP A 35 -1.97 -22.51 9.17
N LYS A 36 -2.91 -21.81 8.47
CA LYS A 36 -2.57 -20.69 7.57
C LYS A 36 -1.91 -19.56 8.33
N MET A 37 -2.49 -19.14 9.45
CA MET A 37 -1.97 -18.07 10.31
C MET A 37 -0.59 -18.43 10.87
N ALA A 38 -0.44 -19.64 11.45
CA ALA A 38 0.84 -20.10 12.01
C ALA A 38 1.93 -20.16 10.94
N TYR A 39 1.60 -20.66 9.73
CA TYR A 39 2.54 -20.70 8.62
C TYR A 39 3.01 -19.30 8.22
N LEU A 40 2.11 -18.34 8.04
CA LEU A 40 2.44 -16.97 7.65
C LEU A 40 3.26 -16.25 8.72
N GLN A 41 2.95 -16.44 10.00
CA GLN A 41 3.72 -15.87 11.10
C GLN A 41 5.14 -16.45 11.16
N SER A 42 5.27 -17.79 11.02
CA SER A 42 6.57 -18.44 10.94
C SER A 42 7.38 -17.98 9.72
N LEU A 43 6.75 -17.91 8.55
CA LEU A 43 7.37 -17.43 7.32
C LEU A 43 7.88 -15.99 7.49
N PHE A 44 7.09 -15.11 8.08
CA PHE A 44 7.50 -13.74 8.34
C PHE A 44 8.70 -13.67 9.28
N THR A 45 8.65 -14.37 10.40
CA THR A 45 9.68 -14.28 11.46
C THR A 45 10.97 -15.00 11.05
N GLU A 46 10.86 -16.26 10.61
CA GLU A 46 12.03 -17.11 10.39
C GLU A 46 12.70 -16.88 9.02
N VAL A 47 11.90 -16.52 8.00
CA VAL A 47 12.46 -16.37 6.65
C VAL A 47 12.76 -14.91 6.36
N TYR A 48 11.78 -14.01 6.50
CA TYR A 48 11.99 -12.61 6.14
C TYR A 48 12.76 -11.82 7.19
N PHE A 49 12.23 -11.76 8.42
CA PHE A 49 12.81 -10.86 9.43
C PHE A 49 14.20 -11.30 9.86
N LYS A 50 14.40 -12.59 10.07
CA LYS A 50 15.72 -13.16 10.42
C LYS A 50 16.73 -13.00 9.28
N ASP A 51 16.35 -13.32 8.04
CA ASP A 51 17.23 -13.17 6.87
C ASP A 51 17.64 -11.70 6.66
N ILE A 52 16.73 -10.75 6.79
CA ILE A 52 17.04 -9.31 6.69
C ILE A 52 18.02 -8.91 7.80
N THR A 53 17.78 -9.34 9.03
CA THR A 53 18.63 -9.01 10.18
C THR A 53 20.05 -9.53 10.01
N GLU A 54 20.19 -10.76 9.56
CA GLU A 54 21.50 -11.41 9.34
C GLU A 54 22.21 -10.87 8.08
N ARG A 55 21.49 -10.71 6.97
CA ARG A 55 22.06 -10.28 5.68
C ARG A 55 22.64 -8.86 5.72
N TYR A 56 21.99 -7.96 6.42
CA TYR A 56 22.38 -6.54 6.48
C TYR A 56 23.07 -6.15 7.79
N ASP A 57 23.44 -7.14 8.62
CA ASP A 57 24.11 -6.94 9.90
C ASP A 57 23.42 -5.86 10.76
N ILE A 58 22.10 -6.05 10.95
CA ILE A 58 21.25 -5.05 11.60
C ILE A 58 21.66 -4.87 13.06
N THR A 59 22.14 -3.68 13.39
CA THR A 59 22.60 -3.34 14.75
C THR A 59 21.48 -2.96 15.71
N LEU A 60 20.31 -2.57 15.20
CA LEU A 60 19.14 -2.17 15.98
C LEU A 60 17.89 -2.96 15.55
N PRO A 61 17.82 -4.28 15.86
CA PRO A 61 16.71 -5.14 15.41
C PRO A 61 15.34 -4.68 15.95
N ASP A 62 15.29 -4.12 17.14
CA ASP A 62 14.04 -3.57 17.71
C ASP A 62 13.52 -2.37 16.90
N VAL A 63 14.42 -1.52 16.40
CA VAL A 63 14.05 -0.41 15.51
C VAL A 63 13.52 -0.93 14.18
N LEU A 64 14.12 -1.98 13.61
CA LEU A 64 13.63 -2.63 12.39
C LEU A 64 12.25 -3.25 12.63
N ALA A 65 12.03 -3.86 13.79
CA ALA A 65 10.74 -4.45 14.16
C ALA A 65 9.65 -3.37 14.24
N GLU A 66 9.89 -2.28 14.97
CA GLU A 66 8.94 -1.17 15.10
C GLU A 66 8.68 -0.45 13.78
N LEU A 67 9.71 -0.26 12.95
CA LEU A 67 9.56 0.27 11.60
C LEU A 67 8.65 -0.63 10.75
N THR A 68 8.84 -1.93 10.85
CA THR A 68 8.04 -2.90 10.09
C THR A 68 6.59 -2.90 10.56
N ASP A 69 6.34 -2.77 11.87
CA ASP A 69 5.00 -2.65 12.45
C ASP A 69 4.31 -1.36 11.99
N ASP A 70 5.02 -0.23 11.99
CA ASP A 70 4.51 1.05 11.50
C ASP A 70 4.12 0.96 10.02
N LEU A 71 4.97 0.39 9.18
CA LEU A 71 4.67 0.20 7.75
C LEU A 71 3.50 -0.75 7.50
N CYS A 72 3.40 -1.86 8.24
CA CYS A 72 2.28 -2.79 8.14
C CYS A 72 0.97 -2.14 8.58
N SER A 73 0.97 -1.35 9.66
CA SER A 73 -0.22 -0.70 10.18
C SER A 73 -0.66 0.50 9.34
N SER A 74 0.27 1.20 8.70
CA SER A 74 0.01 2.39 7.88
C SER A 74 0.19 2.16 6.38
N VAL A 75 0.04 0.92 5.91
CA VAL A 75 0.19 0.57 4.49
C VAL A 75 -0.66 1.48 3.60
N GLY A 76 -0.09 1.96 2.50
CA GLY A 76 -0.76 2.91 1.60
C GLY A 76 -0.81 4.36 2.11
N SER A 77 -0.28 4.67 3.29
CA SER A 77 -0.20 6.03 3.81
C SER A 77 1.10 6.72 3.38
N LEU A 78 1.03 8.05 3.17
CA LEU A 78 2.21 8.84 2.85
C LEU A 78 3.15 8.97 4.05
N THR A 79 4.37 8.51 3.89
CA THR A 79 5.40 8.58 4.93
C THR A 79 6.81 8.82 4.36
N ASN A 80 7.76 9.12 5.22
CA ASN A 80 9.18 9.23 4.92
C ASN A 80 10.01 8.92 6.17
N ALA A 81 11.31 8.69 5.97
CA ALA A 81 12.22 8.33 7.04
C ALA A 81 12.24 9.30 8.23
N SER A 82 12.16 10.61 7.98
CA SER A 82 12.12 11.61 9.04
C SER A 82 10.83 11.58 9.84
N LYS A 83 9.67 11.41 9.18
CA LYS A 83 8.38 11.26 9.87
C LYS A 83 8.37 10.02 10.75
N ILE A 84 8.85 8.88 10.23
CA ILE A 84 8.93 7.64 11.00
C ILE A 84 9.87 7.78 12.19
N ALA A 85 11.09 8.32 12.00
CA ALA A 85 12.03 8.56 13.10
C ALA A 85 11.42 9.43 14.20
N ASN A 86 10.71 10.51 13.83
CA ASN A 86 10.01 11.37 14.78
C ASN A 86 8.88 10.63 15.53
N THR A 87 8.10 9.80 14.81
CA THR A 87 7.03 8.99 15.43
C THR A 87 7.61 7.99 16.43
N LEU A 88 8.67 7.27 16.07
CA LEU A 88 9.36 6.35 16.99
C LEU A 88 9.91 7.10 18.23
N GLY A 89 10.47 8.30 18.03
CA GLY A 89 10.95 9.13 19.13
C GLY A 89 9.84 9.58 20.07
N THR A 90 8.72 10.04 19.55
CA THR A 90 7.63 10.62 20.36
C THR A 90 6.69 9.59 20.96
N VAL A 91 6.40 8.50 20.24
CA VAL A 91 5.41 7.50 20.67
C VAL A 91 6.06 6.33 21.41
N LYS A 92 7.24 5.92 20.98
CA LYS A 92 7.95 4.74 21.50
C LYS A 92 9.16 5.07 22.37
N ASN A 93 9.55 6.34 22.48
CA ASN A 93 10.79 6.81 23.11
C ASN A 93 12.07 6.17 22.51
N ILE A 94 12.05 5.85 21.24
CA ILE A 94 13.18 5.26 20.50
C ILE A 94 13.89 6.37 19.72
N SER A 95 15.11 6.72 20.17
CA SER A 95 15.94 7.70 19.44
C SER A 95 16.69 7.03 18.30
N VAL A 96 16.34 7.37 17.07
CA VAL A 96 16.97 6.84 15.87
C VAL A 96 17.09 7.92 14.79
N SER A 97 18.17 7.88 14.02
CA SER A 97 18.38 8.83 12.92
C SER A 97 17.47 8.51 11.72
N SER A 98 17.07 9.55 10.98
CA SER A 98 16.34 9.37 9.71
C SER A 98 17.18 8.62 8.67
N THR A 99 18.51 8.70 8.74
CA THR A 99 19.42 7.94 7.87
C THR A 99 19.32 6.45 8.16
N THR A 100 19.31 6.04 9.43
CA THR A 100 19.13 4.63 9.83
C THR A 100 17.77 4.10 9.33
N ILE A 101 16.69 4.87 9.54
CA ILE A 101 15.37 4.50 9.02
C ILE A 101 15.37 4.38 7.50
N SER A 102 16.04 5.30 6.78
CA SER A 102 16.15 5.23 5.32
C SER A 102 16.86 3.97 4.85
N ASN A 103 17.95 3.58 5.52
CA ASN A 103 18.66 2.34 5.22
C ASN A 103 17.78 1.10 5.46
N TYR A 104 17.05 1.06 6.58
CA TYR A 104 16.17 -0.06 6.90
C TYR A 104 14.98 -0.16 5.93
N LEU A 105 14.41 0.98 5.50
CA LEU A 105 13.42 1.00 4.43
C LEU A 105 13.97 0.39 3.13
N ASN A 106 15.21 0.70 2.76
CA ASN A 106 15.85 0.12 1.58
C ASN A 106 16.04 -1.40 1.75
N TYR A 107 16.49 -1.87 2.92
CA TYR A 107 16.66 -3.31 3.16
C TYR A 107 15.35 -4.09 3.08
N LEU A 108 14.25 -3.51 3.61
CA LEU A 108 12.91 -4.09 3.49
C LEU A 108 12.44 -4.15 2.03
N MET A 109 12.80 -3.16 1.20
CA MET A 109 12.47 -3.15 -0.24
C MET A 109 13.37 -4.12 -1.04
N GLU A 110 14.68 -4.16 -0.77
CA GLU A 110 15.61 -5.08 -1.43
C GLU A 110 15.32 -6.54 -1.11
N SER A 111 14.73 -6.81 0.06
CA SER A 111 14.26 -8.15 0.46
C SER A 111 12.86 -8.49 -0.07
N PHE A 112 12.28 -7.66 -0.91
CA PHE A 112 10.95 -7.83 -1.49
C PHE A 112 9.82 -7.97 -0.47
N LEU A 113 10.00 -7.50 0.76
CA LEU A 113 8.94 -7.49 1.75
C LEU A 113 8.00 -6.30 1.57
N PHE A 114 8.56 -5.17 1.16
CA PHE A 114 7.82 -3.95 0.79
C PHE A 114 8.26 -3.44 -0.57
N SER A 115 7.39 -2.65 -1.17
CA SER A 115 7.69 -1.80 -2.31
C SER A 115 7.11 -0.40 -2.09
N ASN A 116 7.58 0.59 -2.83
CA ASN A 116 7.10 1.96 -2.68
C ASN A 116 6.56 2.52 -3.98
N ALA A 117 5.56 3.40 -3.86
CA ALA A 117 5.06 4.26 -4.93
C ALA A 117 5.46 5.71 -4.63
N LYS A 118 6.16 6.33 -5.60
CA LYS A 118 6.60 7.73 -5.51
C LYS A 118 5.46 8.66 -5.86
N ARG A 119 5.48 9.85 -5.30
CA ARG A 119 4.52 10.90 -5.68
C ARG A 119 4.90 11.54 -7.01
N TYR A 120 3.92 11.63 -7.88
CA TYR A 120 4.03 12.21 -9.21
C TYR A 120 3.06 13.39 -9.37
N ASP A 121 3.59 14.58 -9.65
CA ASP A 121 2.77 15.75 -10.01
C ASP A 121 2.22 15.58 -11.42
N VAL A 122 0.92 15.32 -11.50
CA VAL A 122 0.23 15.03 -12.76
C VAL A 122 0.28 16.19 -13.74
N LYS A 123 0.21 17.44 -13.24
CA LYS A 123 0.24 18.66 -14.05
C LYS A 123 1.65 19.12 -14.35
N GLY A 124 2.52 19.15 -13.33
CA GLY A 124 3.91 19.55 -13.44
C GLY A 124 4.82 18.53 -14.08
N LYS A 125 4.34 17.27 -14.25
CA LYS A 125 5.06 16.12 -14.83
C LYS A 125 6.43 15.87 -14.18
N LYS A 126 6.49 15.97 -12.85
CA LYS A 126 7.70 15.77 -12.06
C LYS A 126 7.44 14.88 -10.87
N TYR A 127 8.49 14.19 -10.42
CA TYR A 127 8.44 13.40 -9.20
C TYR A 127 8.75 14.27 -7.97
N PHE A 128 8.11 13.92 -6.85
CA PHE A 128 8.54 14.40 -5.54
C PHE A 128 9.47 13.35 -4.92
N GLU A 129 10.52 13.79 -4.30
CA GLU A 129 11.44 12.88 -3.62
C GLU A 129 10.77 12.23 -2.41
N TYR A 130 10.03 13.00 -1.63
CA TYR A 130 9.30 12.57 -0.44
C TYR A 130 7.99 13.35 -0.27
N PRO A 131 6.99 12.81 0.48
CA PRO A 131 6.88 11.44 0.98
C PRO A 131 6.47 10.43 -0.11
N SER A 132 6.61 9.14 0.20
CA SER A 132 6.14 8.01 -0.63
C SER A 132 5.09 7.18 0.11
N LYS A 133 4.33 6.36 -0.62
CA LYS A 133 3.52 5.28 -0.02
C LYS A 133 4.30 3.97 -0.06
N TYR A 134 4.14 3.15 0.98
CA TYR A 134 4.73 1.82 1.05
C TYR A 134 3.63 0.78 1.09
N TYR A 135 3.84 -0.31 0.36
CA TYR A 135 2.91 -1.44 0.23
C TYR A 135 3.63 -2.74 0.55
N CYS A 136 2.99 -3.61 1.32
CA CYS A 136 3.50 -4.95 1.54
C CYS A 136 3.31 -5.79 0.28
N THR A 137 4.33 -6.55 -0.12
CA THR A 137 4.28 -7.37 -1.35
C THR A 137 3.31 -8.54 -1.24
N ASP A 138 3.01 -8.99 -0.02
CA ASP A 138 1.96 -9.96 0.25
C ASP A 138 1.12 -9.52 1.45
N ILE A 139 -0.20 -9.47 1.25
CA ILE A 139 -1.12 -8.99 2.29
C ILE A 139 -1.24 -9.97 3.48
N GLY A 140 -1.03 -11.26 3.24
CA GLY A 140 -1.02 -12.27 4.30
C GLY A 140 0.19 -12.10 5.23
N LEU A 141 1.35 -11.75 4.70
CA LEU A 141 2.54 -11.41 5.51
C LEU A 141 2.32 -10.14 6.34
N ARG A 142 1.68 -9.10 5.74
CA ARG A 142 1.26 -7.89 6.48
C ARG A 142 0.35 -8.24 7.65
N ASN A 143 -0.68 -9.05 7.39
CA ASN A 143 -1.65 -9.45 8.41
C ASN A 143 -1.02 -10.32 9.49
N ALA A 144 -0.13 -11.25 9.11
CA ALA A 144 0.60 -12.10 10.04
C ALA A 144 1.48 -11.28 11.00
N ARG A 145 2.18 -10.25 10.48
CA ARG A 145 2.97 -9.32 11.31
C ARG A 145 2.12 -8.61 12.35
N LEU A 146 0.91 -8.24 12.00
CA LEU A 146 -0.06 -7.57 12.90
C LEU A 146 -0.94 -8.56 13.69
N ASN A 147 -0.56 -9.86 13.73
CA ASN A 147 -1.32 -10.91 14.40
C ASN A 147 -2.79 -10.97 13.97
N PHE A 148 -3.08 -10.64 12.71
CA PHE A 148 -4.43 -10.64 12.10
C PHE A 148 -5.45 -9.75 12.83
N ARG A 149 -4.99 -8.72 13.57
CA ARG A 149 -5.85 -7.87 14.40
C ARG A 149 -6.34 -6.61 13.68
N GLN A 150 -5.62 -6.12 12.68
CA GLN A 150 -5.93 -4.89 11.96
C GLN A 150 -6.45 -5.23 10.56
N GLN A 151 -7.78 -5.16 10.38
CA GLN A 151 -8.47 -5.47 9.13
C GLN A 151 -9.09 -4.18 8.54
N GLU A 152 -8.23 -3.20 8.22
CA GLU A 152 -8.65 -1.95 7.59
C GLU A 152 -8.87 -2.18 6.10
N GLU A 153 -10.09 -2.52 5.72
CA GLU A 153 -10.45 -2.95 4.36
C GLU A 153 -10.01 -1.98 3.26
N THR A 154 -10.04 -0.67 3.51
CA THR A 154 -9.57 0.35 2.55
C THR A 154 -8.10 0.20 2.22
N HIS A 155 -7.25 0.10 3.23
CA HIS A 155 -5.81 -0.06 3.07
C HIS A 155 -5.43 -1.42 2.47
N ILE A 156 -6.13 -2.48 2.89
CA ILE A 156 -5.94 -3.82 2.34
C ILE A 156 -6.30 -3.85 0.86
N MET A 157 -7.45 -3.28 0.48
CA MET A 157 -7.89 -3.21 -0.91
C MET A 157 -6.91 -2.39 -1.77
N GLU A 158 -6.45 -1.25 -1.27
CA GLU A 158 -5.48 -0.41 -1.97
C GLU A 158 -4.16 -1.17 -2.18
N ASN A 159 -3.65 -1.86 -1.16
CA ASN A 159 -2.44 -2.69 -1.28
C ASN A 159 -2.61 -3.83 -2.28
N ILE A 160 -3.76 -4.50 -2.30
CA ILE A 160 -4.07 -5.57 -3.27
C ILE A 160 -4.08 -5.02 -4.70
N ILE A 161 -4.71 -3.87 -4.91
CA ILE A 161 -4.74 -3.21 -6.24
C ILE A 161 -3.32 -2.85 -6.68
N TYR A 162 -2.51 -2.28 -5.79
CA TYR A 162 -1.12 -1.95 -6.08
C TYR A 162 -0.33 -3.18 -6.54
N ASN A 163 -0.40 -4.28 -5.78
CA ASN A 163 0.30 -5.51 -6.10
C ASN A 163 -0.18 -6.12 -7.43
N GLU A 164 -1.48 -6.13 -7.69
CA GLU A 164 -2.06 -6.63 -8.94
C GLU A 164 -1.63 -5.78 -10.15
N LEU A 165 -1.45 -4.47 -9.98
CA LEU A 165 -0.94 -3.59 -11.03
C LEU A 165 0.53 -3.91 -11.35
N LEU A 166 1.37 -4.13 -10.33
CA LEU A 166 2.77 -4.53 -10.53
C LEU A 166 2.87 -5.91 -11.21
N CYS A 167 2.06 -6.89 -10.78
CA CYS A 167 2.00 -8.22 -11.41
C CYS A 167 1.57 -8.18 -12.89
N ARG A 168 0.94 -7.09 -13.33
CA ARG A 168 0.58 -6.85 -14.74
C ARG A 168 1.58 -5.98 -15.47
N ASP A 169 2.79 -5.82 -14.95
CA ASP A 169 3.88 -5.03 -15.51
C ASP A 169 3.55 -3.54 -15.69
N TYR A 170 2.71 -2.96 -14.84
CA TYR A 170 2.54 -1.52 -14.78
C TYR A 170 3.59 -0.89 -13.86
N SER A 171 4.14 0.25 -14.28
CA SER A 171 4.78 1.17 -13.34
C SER A 171 3.70 1.93 -12.59
N VAL A 172 3.82 2.01 -11.27
CA VAL A 172 2.77 2.56 -10.39
C VAL A 172 3.35 3.70 -9.55
N ASP A 173 2.73 4.87 -9.65
CA ASP A 173 3.04 6.07 -8.88
C ASP A 173 1.78 6.57 -8.17
N VAL A 174 1.94 7.40 -7.14
CA VAL A 174 0.85 8.15 -6.49
C VAL A 174 0.69 9.49 -7.18
N GLY A 175 -0.52 9.79 -7.66
CA GLY A 175 -0.80 11.05 -8.35
C GLY A 175 -1.03 12.22 -7.38
N VAL A 176 -0.48 13.39 -7.71
CA VAL A 176 -0.78 14.64 -7.02
C VAL A 176 -1.38 15.62 -8.00
N VAL A 177 -2.54 16.16 -7.66
CA VAL A 177 -3.26 17.16 -8.48
C VAL A 177 -3.54 18.39 -7.63
N GLU A 178 -3.04 19.54 -8.02
CA GLU A 178 -3.42 20.81 -7.38
C GLU A 178 -4.78 21.30 -7.90
N ILE A 179 -5.67 21.59 -6.96
CA ILE A 179 -6.99 22.14 -7.20
C ILE A 179 -7.05 23.53 -6.56
N SER A 180 -7.48 24.53 -7.34
CA SER A 180 -7.74 25.88 -6.81
C SER A 180 -9.18 25.95 -6.32
N GLU A 181 -9.38 26.32 -5.08
CA GLU A 181 -10.69 26.57 -4.47
C GLU A 181 -10.78 28.02 -4.04
N THR A 182 -11.99 28.59 -4.19
CA THR A 182 -12.27 29.90 -3.62
C THR A 182 -13.07 29.71 -2.35
N VAL A 183 -12.43 29.93 -1.20
CA VAL A 183 -13.08 29.88 0.12
C VAL A 183 -13.11 31.32 0.65
N GLU A 184 -14.28 31.83 1.02
CA GLU A 184 -14.46 33.17 1.56
C GLU A 184 -13.80 34.29 0.74
N LYS A 185 -13.91 34.22 -0.60
CA LYS A 185 -13.29 35.15 -1.57
C LYS A 185 -11.76 35.11 -1.61
N LYS A 186 -11.11 34.16 -0.94
CA LYS A 186 -9.65 33.92 -1.06
C LYS A 186 -9.40 32.67 -1.90
N GLN A 187 -8.52 32.77 -2.86
CA GLN A 187 -8.03 31.59 -3.60
C GLN A 187 -7.09 30.80 -2.69
N SER A 188 -7.44 29.54 -2.43
CA SER A 188 -6.57 28.56 -1.79
C SER A 188 -6.22 27.42 -2.78
N ARG A 189 -5.01 26.90 -2.67
CA ARG A 189 -4.58 25.72 -3.42
C ARG A 189 -4.61 24.52 -2.50
N LYS A 190 -5.31 23.46 -2.92
CA LYS A 190 -5.35 22.20 -2.22
C LYS A 190 -4.74 21.11 -3.09
N GLN A 191 -3.86 20.31 -2.50
CA GLN A 191 -3.39 19.09 -3.16
C GLN A 191 -4.39 17.97 -2.92
N CYS A 192 -4.82 17.32 -3.99
CA CYS A 192 -5.63 16.11 -3.97
C CYS A 192 -4.77 14.96 -4.48
N GLU A 193 -5.01 13.77 -3.93
CA GLU A 193 -4.32 12.56 -4.29
C GLU A 193 -5.11 11.75 -5.31
N ILE A 194 -4.43 11.10 -6.23
CA ILE A 194 -4.92 9.99 -7.04
C ILE A 194 -4.14 8.77 -6.56
N ASP A 195 -4.83 7.73 -6.12
CA ASP A 195 -4.18 6.57 -5.51
C ASP A 195 -3.12 5.98 -6.43
N PHE A 196 -3.45 5.81 -7.73
CA PHE A 196 -2.48 5.27 -8.67
C PHE A 196 -2.48 6.00 -10.01
N VAL A 197 -1.30 6.41 -10.43
CA VAL A 197 -0.96 6.78 -11.81
C VAL A 197 -0.17 5.62 -12.39
N VAL A 198 -0.75 4.92 -13.36
CA VAL A 198 -0.15 3.69 -13.88
C VAL A 198 0.23 3.84 -15.33
N ASN A 199 1.43 3.34 -15.68
CA ASN A 199 1.98 3.42 -17.02
C ASN A 199 2.43 2.03 -17.49
N ARG A 200 2.13 1.69 -18.76
CA ARG A 200 2.66 0.50 -19.42
C ARG A 200 2.86 0.81 -20.90
N GLY A 201 4.11 1.01 -21.32
CA GLY A 201 4.42 1.49 -22.66
C GLY A 201 3.76 2.86 -22.92
N ALA A 202 3.00 2.98 -24.00
CA ALA A 202 2.27 4.21 -24.36
C ALA A 202 0.94 4.42 -23.59
N LYS A 203 0.54 3.46 -22.75
CA LYS A 203 -0.74 3.50 -22.02
C LYS A 203 -0.54 4.13 -20.65
N LYS A 204 -1.40 5.09 -20.33
CA LYS A 204 -1.49 5.70 -18.98
C LYS A 204 -2.92 5.66 -18.49
N TYR A 205 -3.09 5.36 -17.19
CA TYR A 205 -4.40 5.36 -16.51
C TYR A 205 -4.28 6.06 -15.17
N TYR A 206 -5.39 6.63 -14.71
CA TYR A 206 -5.58 7.12 -13.36
C TYR A 206 -6.57 6.23 -12.65
N ILE A 207 -6.21 5.70 -11.50
CA ILE A 207 -7.03 4.73 -10.77
C ILE A 207 -7.24 5.25 -9.35
N GLN A 208 -8.49 5.19 -8.91
CA GLN A 208 -8.90 5.48 -7.53
C GLN A 208 -9.47 4.21 -6.92
N SER A 209 -9.12 3.94 -5.67
CA SER A 209 -9.61 2.82 -4.89
C SER A 209 -10.68 3.30 -3.91
N ALA A 210 -11.88 2.73 -3.95
CA ALA A 210 -12.96 3.13 -3.06
C ALA A 210 -13.78 1.90 -2.62
N LEU A 211 -13.91 1.64 -1.32
CA LEU A 211 -14.70 0.51 -0.83
C LEU A 211 -16.16 0.57 -1.28
N ASN A 212 -16.74 1.74 -1.22
CA ASN A 212 -18.15 1.96 -1.55
C ASN A 212 -18.34 3.31 -2.22
N VAL A 213 -18.98 3.29 -3.38
CA VAL A 213 -19.32 4.46 -4.20
C VAL A 213 -20.84 4.67 -4.34
N SER A 214 -21.65 3.98 -3.53
CA SER A 214 -23.11 4.09 -3.57
C SER A 214 -23.62 5.46 -3.10
N ASP A 215 -22.86 6.14 -2.26
CA ASP A 215 -23.16 7.49 -1.79
C ASP A 215 -22.65 8.53 -2.81
N PRO A 216 -23.52 9.38 -3.38
CA PRO A 216 -23.11 10.41 -4.33
C PRO A 216 -22.04 11.37 -3.82
N SER A 217 -22.03 11.68 -2.52
CA SER A 217 -21.05 12.58 -1.92
C SER A 217 -19.66 11.92 -1.86
N LYS A 218 -19.61 10.64 -1.55
CA LYS A 218 -18.36 9.84 -1.59
C LYS A 218 -17.86 9.71 -3.02
N MET A 219 -18.73 9.38 -3.96
CA MET A 219 -18.40 9.29 -5.37
C MET A 219 -17.83 10.61 -5.91
N GLU A 220 -18.41 11.76 -5.55
CA GLU A 220 -17.87 13.06 -5.97
C GLU A 220 -16.47 13.34 -5.38
N THR A 221 -16.25 12.92 -4.14
CA THR A 221 -14.94 13.03 -3.48
C THR A 221 -13.87 12.24 -4.25
N GLU A 222 -14.17 10.98 -4.62
CA GLU A 222 -13.27 10.13 -5.39
C GLU A 222 -13.05 10.64 -6.84
N LEU A 223 -14.08 11.19 -7.45
CA LEU A 223 -14.01 11.76 -8.80
C LEU A 223 -13.23 13.08 -8.87
N ARG A 224 -13.19 13.83 -7.78
CA ARG A 224 -12.65 15.19 -7.76
C ARG A 224 -11.18 15.28 -8.23
N PRO A 225 -10.21 14.48 -7.74
CA PRO A 225 -8.86 14.51 -8.26
C PRO A 225 -8.80 14.08 -9.73
N LEU A 226 -9.58 13.09 -10.14
CA LEU A 226 -9.62 12.56 -11.49
C LEU A 226 -10.15 13.60 -12.50
N LYS A 227 -11.17 14.36 -12.15
CA LYS A 227 -11.72 15.46 -13.00
C LYS A 227 -10.72 16.59 -13.21
N ASN A 228 -9.74 16.75 -12.32
CA ASN A 228 -8.80 17.85 -12.31
C ASN A 228 -7.43 17.54 -12.94
N THR A 229 -7.23 16.39 -13.54
CA THR A 229 -5.98 16.01 -14.22
C THR A 229 -5.70 16.87 -15.46
N ARG A 230 -6.75 17.41 -16.10
CA ARG A 230 -6.70 18.24 -17.32
C ARG A 230 -6.08 17.54 -18.53
N ASP A 231 -6.25 16.23 -18.61
CA ASP A 231 -5.83 15.39 -19.73
C ASP A 231 -6.91 14.36 -20.09
N PHE A 232 -6.66 13.58 -21.16
CA PHE A 232 -7.61 12.64 -21.74
C PHE A 232 -7.32 11.19 -21.41
N PHE A 233 -6.37 10.91 -20.51
CA PHE A 233 -6.09 9.55 -20.09
C PHE A 233 -7.28 8.94 -19.36
N LYS A 234 -7.42 7.63 -19.49
CA LYS A 234 -8.54 6.89 -18.91
C LYS A 234 -8.50 6.97 -17.38
N LYS A 235 -9.65 7.25 -16.79
CA LYS A 235 -9.88 7.37 -15.35
C LYS A 235 -10.75 6.21 -14.91
N ILE A 236 -10.35 5.53 -13.85
CA ILE A 236 -10.98 4.29 -13.38
C ILE A 236 -11.20 4.42 -11.86
N ILE A 237 -12.38 4.05 -11.40
CA ILE A 237 -12.63 3.80 -9.97
C ILE A 237 -12.80 2.30 -9.82
N ILE A 238 -12.03 1.70 -8.90
CA ILE A 238 -12.17 0.30 -8.50
C ILE A 238 -12.92 0.29 -7.19
N SER A 239 -14.02 -0.46 -7.13
CA SER A 239 -14.87 -0.54 -5.96
C SER A 239 -15.15 -2.00 -5.57
N LYS A 240 -15.26 -2.28 -4.26
CA LYS A 240 -15.67 -3.59 -3.72
C LYS A 240 -17.17 -3.82 -3.91
N SER A 241 -17.99 -2.76 -3.96
CA SER A 241 -19.43 -2.90 -4.16
C SER A 241 -19.74 -3.43 -5.56
N SER A 242 -20.42 -4.58 -5.64
CA SER A 242 -21.01 -5.04 -6.90
C SER A 242 -21.96 -3.97 -7.43
N MET A 243 -21.76 -3.50 -8.67
CA MET A 243 -22.81 -2.80 -9.37
C MET A 243 -23.99 -3.78 -9.49
N LYS A 244 -25.12 -3.41 -8.88
CA LYS A 244 -26.40 -4.06 -9.13
C LYS A 244 -26.94 -3.60 -10.47
#